data_908425f6eb83dc35627b95f2cb8e543f
#
_entry.id   908425f6eb83dc35627b95f2cb8e543f
#
_cell.length_a   1.000
_cell.length_b   1.000
_cell.length_c   1.000
_cell.angle_alpha   90.00
_cell.angle_beta   90.00
_cell.angle_gamma   90.00
#
_symmetry.space_group_name_H-M   'P 1'
#
loop_
_entity.id
_entity.type
_entity.pdbx_description
1 polymer ?
#
loop_
_entity_poly.entity_id
_entity_poly.type
_entity_poly.pdbx_seq_one_letter_code
_entity_poly.pdbx_strand_id
1 'polypeptide(L)'
;ELSSKVKRLGHTAINCRDAQASVDWYAKVLGFISSNNLVAPDGNTMGAFMRCDQGDKPVDHHTINNISLPKPEYPGPYGHAGYEVSDSVDDLMAGHYHLKSIDEYYHEWGIGRHLLGSQMYDYWRDPHGFTHEHWTDGDLLDSSIPTEDIGLLEFGKAQYGPPPPATFGDSMPVEEVDKVRAVVPDLYEGILKDLDKLSKETDGQTDKTNG
;
A
#
# COMPACT_ATOMS: atom_id res chain seq x y z
N GLU A 1 7.78 -15.76 -25.91
CA GLU A 1 6.96 -15.79 -24.70
C GLU A 1 7.51 -14.72 -23.76
N LEU A 2 6.76 -13.63 -23.58
CA LEU A 2 7.17 -12.49 -22.79
C LEU A 2 6.35 -12.50 -21.48
N SER A 3 6.71 -13.38 -20.53
CA SER A 3 6.19 -13.30 -19.17
C SER A 3 7.20 -12.58 -18.30
N SER A 4 6.74 -11.72 -17.37
CA SER A 4 7.59 -11.18 -16.33
C SER A 4 8.23 -12.30 -15.55
N LYS A 5 9.53 -12.21 -15.33
CA LYS A 5 10.25 -13.15 -14.47
C LYS A 5 10.45 -12.54 -13.09
N VAL A 6 9.82 -13.11 -12.10
CA VAL A 6 10.02 -12.74 -10.72
C VAL A 6 11.47 -13.02 -10.32
N LYS A 7 12.16 -12.00 -9.78
CA LYS A 7 13.52 -12.11 -9.24
C LYS A 7 13.49 -12.49 -7.76
N ARG A 8 12.62 -11.84 -6.99
CA ARG A 8 12.52 -12.04 -5.55
C ARG A 8 11.19 -11.50 -5.00
N LEU A 9 10.82 -11.95 -3.81
CA LEU A 9 9.89 -11.23 -2.97
C LEU A 9 10.63 -10.02 -2.38
N GLY A 10 10.22 -8.82 -2.72
CA GLY A 10 10.87 -7.59 -2.31
C GLY A 10 10.27 -7.02 -1.04
N HIS A 11 8.94 -6.94 -0.98
CA HIS A 11 8.25 -6.38 0.18
C HIS A 11 6.90 -7.04 0.44
N THR A 12 6.33 -6.74 1.59
CA THR A 12 4.93 -7.05 1.91
C THR A 12 4.26 -5.85 2.56
N ALA A 13 2.99 -5.66 2.24
CA ALA A 13 2.11 -4.73 2.94
C ALA A 13 1.21 -5.50 3.89
N ILE A 14 1.06 -4.99 5.10
CA ILE A 14 0.18 -5.53 6.11
C ILE A 14 -0.76 -4.47 6.65
N ASN A 15 -2.00 -4.86 6.88
CA ASN A 15 -2.94 -4.06 7.64
C ASN A 15 -2.75 -4.34 9.13
N CYS A 16 -2.70 -3.30 9.95
CA CYS A 16 -2.59 -3.43 11.40
C CYS A 16 -3.64 -2.57 12.08
N ARG A 17 -4.01 -2.91 13.32
CA ARG A 17 -4.99 -2.15 14.08
C ARG A 17 -4.38 -0.96 14.80
N ASP A 18 -3.10 -1.06 15.12
CA ASP A 18 -2.30 -0.04 15.80
C ASP A 18 -0.99 0.09 15.03
N ALA A 19 -0.91 1.14 14.23
CA ALA A 19 0.25 1.39 13.38
C ALA A 19 1.48 1.73 14.20
N GLN A 20 1.36 2.55 15.24
CA GLN A 20 2.50 2.94 16.08
C GLN A 20 3.11 1.72 16.78
N ALA A 21 2.27 0.88 17.38
CA ALA A 21 2.74 -0.36 18.02
C ALA A 21 3.42 -1.30 17.02
N SER A 22 2.93 -1.36 15.78
CA SER A 22 3.55 -2.15 14.71
C SER A 22 4.91 -1.60 14.32
N VAL A 23 5.02 -0.30 14.07
CA VAL A 23 6.29 0.40 13.75
C VAL A 23 7.33 0.17 14.85
N ASP A 24 6.94 0.39 16.11
CA ASP A 24 7.82 0.22 17.27
C ASP A 24 8.33 -1.22 17.39
N TRP A 25 7.48 -2.19 17.12
CA TRP A 25 7.85 -3.61 17.15
C TRP A 25 8.88 -3.94 16.07
N TYR A 26 8.65 -3.54 14.81
CA TYR A 26 9.58 -3.80 13.71
C TYR A 26 10.93 -3.09 13.94
N ALA A 27 10.90 -1.85 14.41
CA ALA A 27 12.13 -1.13 14.73
C ALA A 27 12.90 -1.79 15.88
N LYS A 28 12.22 -2.12 16.99
CA LYS A 28 12.87 -2.65 18.20
C LYS A 28 13.33 -4.09 18.05
N VAL A 29 12.54 -4.95 17.39
CA VAL A 29 12.77 -6.40 17.35
C VAL A 29 13.59 -6.80 16.14
N LEU A 30 13.37 -6.20 14.99
CA LEU A 30 14.04 -6.54 13.74
C LEU A 30 15.03 -5.48 13.26
N GLY A 31 15.11 -4.32 13.93
CA GLY A 31 16.05 -3.26 13.57
C GLY A 31 15.69 -2.53 12.28
N PHE A 32 14.41 -2.50 11.91
CA PHE A 32 13.98 -1.75 10.73
C PHE A 32 13.96 -0.25 11.02
N ILE A 33 14.20 0.55 10.00
CA ILE A 33 14.07 2.00 10.05
C ILE A 33 12.98 2.47 9.09
N SER A 34 12.20 3.47 9.49
CA SER A 34 11.20 4.05 8.61
C SER A 34 11.85 4.88 7.52
N SER A 35 11.42 4.69 6.29
CA SER A 35 11.68 5.60 5.18
C SER A 35 10.70 6.75 5.19
N ASN A 36 9.41 6.41 5.33
CA ASN A 36 8.35 7.39 5.55
C ASN A 36 7.42 6.90 6.66
N ASN A 37 7.00 7.81 7.53
CA ASN A 37 5.86 7.59 8.41
C ASN A 37 4.62 8.23 7.79
N LEU A 38 3.51 7.53 7.87
CA LEU A 38 2.21 8.01 7.46
C LEU A 38 1.51 8.64 8.67
N VAL A 39 1.23 9.93 8.61
CA VAL A 39 0.64 10.65 9.74
C VAL A 39 -0.74 11.22 9.40
N ALA A 40 -1.66 11.07 10.33
CA ALA A 40 -2.97 11.68 10.26
C ALA A 40 -2.91 13.19 10.61
N PRO A 41 -3.95 13.98 10.29
CA PRO A 41 -3.98 15.41 10.62
C PRO A 41 -3.84 15.74 12.10
N ASP A 42 -4.18 14.82 13.00
CA ASP A 42 -4.01 14.94 14.45
C ASP A 42 -2.61 14.56 14.96
N GLY A 43 -1.71 14.17 14.05
CA GLY A 43 -0.33 13.77 14.33
C GLY A 43 -0.16 12.29 14.68
N ASN A 44 -1.23 11.49 14.71
CA ASN A 44 -1.13 10.07 14.98
C ASN A 44 -0.50 9.31 13.81
N THR A 45 0.34 8.34 14.14
CA THR A 45 0.94 7.44 13.13
C THR A 45 -0.11 6.47 12.59
N MET A 46 -0.32 6.51 11.28
CA MET A 46 -1.25 5.63 10.56
C MET A 46 -0.54 4.49 9.82
N GLY A 47 0.77 4.51 9.76
CA GLY A 47 1.57 3.49 9.10
C GLY A 47 3.00 3.93 8.86
N ALA A 48 3.79 3.06 8.27
CA ALA A 48 5.12 3.39 7.79
C ALA A 48 5.55 2.48 6.64
N PHE A 49 6.37 3.03 5.76
CA PHE A 49 7.25 2.29 4.88
C PHE A 49 8.58 2.08 5.59
N MET A 50 8.96 0.83 5.84
CA MET A 50 10.14 0.51 6.63
C MET A 50 11.12 -0.35 5.83
N ARG A 51 12.40 0.02 5.90
CA ARG A 51 13.52 -0.67 5.24
C ARG A 51 14.40 -1.39 6.25
N CYS A 52 15.18 -2.36 5.76
CA CYS A 52 16.23 -2.98 6.54
C CYS A 52 17.35 -1.97 6.84
N ASP A 53 17.86 -1.95 8.06
CA ASP A 53 19.09 -1.22 8.39
C ASP A 53 20.31 -2.06 7.99
N GLN A 54 21.00 -1.61 6.93
CA GLN A 54 22.24 -2.24 6.45
C GLN A 54 23.42 -1.25 6.47
N GLY A 55 23.34 -0.21 7.33
CA GLY A 55 24.36 0.82 7.44
C GLY A 55 24.47 1.65 6.15
N ASP A 56 25.66 1.72 5.58
CA ASP A 56 25.97 2.46 4.35
C ASP A 56 25.62 1.71 3.06
N LYS A 57 25.12 0.49 3.17
CA LYS A 57 24.69 -0.30 2.02
C LYS A 57 23.26 0.08 1.63
N PRO A 58 23.03 0.59 0.40
CA PRO A 58 21.69 0.88 -0.07
C PRO A 58 20.79 -0.37 -0.14
N VAL A 59 19.57 -0.22 0.32
CA VAL A 59 18.50 -1.23 0.30
C VAL A 59 17.23 -0.62 -0.28
N ASP A 60 16.26 -1.46 -0.62
CA ASP A 60 14.97 -0.99 -1.12
C ASP A 60 14.34 0.03 -0.17
N HIS A 61 13.62 1.00 -0.72
CA HIS A 61 12.87 2.00 0.02
C HIS A 61 12.05 1.37 1.16
N HIS A 62 11.47 0.21 0.94
CA HIS A 62 10.79 -0.54 1.99
C HIS A 62 10.83 -2.05 1.74
N THR A 63 10.88 -2.78 2.83
CA THR A 63 10.74 -4.25 2.90
C THR A 63 9.37 -4.61 3.49
N ILE A 64 8.84 -3.73 4.34
CA ILE A 64 7.50 -3.84 4.87
C ILE A 64 6.80 -2.48 4.84
N ASN A 65 5.52 -2.51 4.47
CA ASN A 65 4.59 -1.42 4.67
C ASN A 65 3.55 -1.90 5.69
N ASN A 66 3.42 -1.21 6.80
CA ASN A 66 2.37 -1.46 7.77
C ASN A 66 1.45 -0.24 7.85
N ILE A 67 0.14 -0.49 7.77
CA ILE A 67 -0.85 0.58 7.67
C ILE A 67 -2.10 0.27 8.49
N SER A 68 -2.65 1.31 9.11
CA SER A 68 -3.94 1.30 9.78
C SER A 68 -4.83 2.37 9.15
N LEU A 69 -5.57 1.99 8.12
CA LEU A 69 -6.54 2.91 7.50
C LEU A 69 -7.78 3.03 8.36
N PRO A 70 -8.44 4.20 8.36
CA PRO A 70 -9.72 4.41 9.04
C PRO A 70 -10.84 3.72 8.26
N LYS A 71 -10.97 2.40 8.42
CA LYS A 71 -12.03 1.60 7.83
C LYS A 71 -12.99 1.12 8.91
N PRO A 72 -14.33 1.07 8.63
CA PRO A 72 -15.33 0.59 9.59
C PRO A 72 -15.09 -0.86 10.00
N GLU A 73 -14.62 -1.67 9.06
CA GLU A 73 -14.29 -3.07 9.27
C GLU A 73 -12.79 -3.30 9.03
N TYR A 74 -12.17 -4.06 9.91
CA TYR A 74 -10.77 -4.44 9.74
C TYR A 74 -10.64 -5.41 8.55
N PRO A 75 -9.87 -5.04 7.51
CA PRO A 75 -9.82 -5.82 6.26
C PRO A 75 -9.03 -7.13 6.38
N GLY A 76 -8.55 -7.46 7.57
CA GLY A 76 -7.61 -8.56 7.78
C GLY A 76 -6.14 -8.10 7.69
N PRO A 77 -5.19 -8.96 8.10
CA PRO A 77 -3.79 -8.55 8.22
C PRO A 77 -3.03 -8.45 6.89
N TYR A 78 -3.52 -9.07 5.82
CA TYR A 78 -2.84 -9.08 4.53
C TYR A 78 -3.25 -7.88 3.67
N GLY A 79 -2.28 -7.11 3.21
CA GLY A 79 -2.46 -6.07 2.20
C GLY A 79 -2.07 -6.60 0.81
N HIS A 80 -0.77 -6.76 0.58
CA HIS A 80 -0.24 -7.39 -0.64
C HIS A 80 1.18 -7.92 -0.44
N ALA A 81 1.62 -8.75 -1.38
CA ALA A 81 3.02 -9.14 -1.55
C ALA A 81 3.56 -8.53 -2.84
N GLY A 82 4.72 -7.87 -2.75
CA GLY A 82 5.40 -7.22 -3.87
C GLY A 82 6.56 -8.07 -4.39
N TYR A 83 6.49 -8.45 -5.66
CA TYR A 83 7.51 -9.23 -6.34
C TYR A 83 8.28 -8.35 -7.32
N GLU A 84 9.59 -8.20 -7.08
CA GLU A 84 10.43 -7.56 -8.07
C GLU A 84 10.53 -8.43 -9.32
N VAL A 85 10.12 -7.85 -10.43
CA VAL A 85 10.38 -8.43 -11.75
C VAL A 85 11.66 -7.81 -12.27
N SER A 86 12.31 -8.24 -13.20
CA SER A 86 13.55 -7.75 -13.82
C SER A 86 13.96 -6.28 -13.47
N ASP A 87 15.15 -5.85 -13.82
CA ASP A 87 15.63 -4.46 -13.69
C ASP A 87 15.13 -3.55 -14.83
N SER A 88 14.16 -4.01 -15.61
CA SER A 88 13.68 -3.33 -16.81
C SER A 88 12.20 -3.01 -16.72
N VAL A 89 11.87 -1.75 -16.96
CA VAL A 89 10.48 -1.29 -17.13
C VAL A 89 9.82 -2.03 -18.31
N ASP A 90 10.57 -2.33 -19.35
CA ASP A 90 10.05 -3.08 -20.51
C ASP A 90 9.58 -4.49 -20.13
N ASP A 91 10.25 -5.16 -19.20
CA ASP A 91 9.82 -6.48 -18.71
C ASP A 91 8.54 -6.40 -17.88
N LEU A 92 8.39 -5.35 -17.05
CA LEU A 92 7.15 -5.10 -16.33
C LEU A 92 5.98 -4.89 -17.31
N MET A 93 6.19 -4.05 -18.33
CA MET A 93 5.21 -3.77 -19.37
C MET A 93 4.86 -5.02 -20.17
N ALA A 94 5.86 -5.80 -20.57
CA ALA A 94 5.65 -7.05 -21.30
C ALA A 94 4.83 -8.05 -20.47
N GLY A 95 5.12 -8.16 -19.17
CA GLY A 95 4.35 -8.99 -18.23
C GLY A 95 2.90 -8.54 -18.10
N HIS A 96 2.67 -7.24 -17.96
CA HIS A 96 1.33 -6.67 -17.92
C HIS A 96 0.51 -7.05 -19.15
N TYR A 97 1.03 -6.78 -20.34
CA TYR A 97 0.31 -7.08 -21.59
C TYR A 97 0.13 -8.58 -21.80
N HIS A 98 1.08 -9.40 -21.35
CA HIS A 98 0.93 -10.85 -21.39
C HIS A 98 -0.26 -11.31 -20.52
N LEU A 99 -0.32 -10.88 -19.25
CA LEU A 99 -1.43 -11.24 -18.34
C LEU A 99 -2.78 -10.72 -18.87
N LYS A 100 -2.82 -9.49 -19.38
CA LYS A 100 -4.02 -8.92 -20.02
C LYS A 100 -4.50 -9.74 -21.22
N SER A 101 -3.57 -10.30 -21.99
CA SER A 101 -3.92 -11.10 -23.19
C SER A 101 -4.53 -12.47 -22.89
N ILE A 102 -4.31 -12.98 -21.69
CA ILE A 102 -4.88 -14.26 -21.24
C ILE A 102 -6.35 -14.10 -20.84
N ASP A 103 -6.75 -12.92 -20.36
CA ASP A 103 -8.12 -12.56 -19.95
C ASP A 103 -8.74 -13.49 -18.88
N GLU A 104 -7.89 -14.12 -18.08
CA GLU A 104 -8.28 -15.01 -16.96
C GLU A 104 -7.98 -14.40 -15.59
N TYR A 105 -7.19 -13.30 -15.55
CA TYR A 105 -6.68 -12.73 -14.32
C TYR A 105 -7.26 -11.33 -14.07
N TYR A 106 -7.55 -11.04 -12.81
CA TYR A 106 -8.10 -9.76 -12.42
C TYR A 106 -6.99 -8.74 -12.19
N HIS A 107 -6.97 -7.70 -13.04
CA HIS A 107 -6.07 -6.56 -12.89
C HIS A 107 -6.63 -5.59 -11.84
N GLU A 108 -5.91 -5.42 -10.74
CA GLU A 108 -6.34 -4.58 -9.62
C GLU A 108 -6.04 -3.11 -9.85
N TRP A 109 -4.78 -2.76 -10.12
CA TRP A 109 -4.34 -1.38 -10.22
C TRP A 109 -3.01 -1.28 -10.97
N GLY A 110 -2.84 -0.23 -11.76
CA GLY A 110 -1.61 0.06 -12.53
C GLY A 110 -1.90 0.18 -14.03
N ILE A 111 -0.90 0.30 -14.81
CA ILE A 111 0.50 0.50 -14.47
C ILE A 111 0.70 1.97 -14.06
N GLY A 112 1.57 2.21 -13.11
CA GLY A 112 1.95 3.54 -12.69
C GLY A 112 3.32 3.56 -12.01
N ARG A 113 3.71 4.74 -11.51
CA ARG A 113 4.91 4.92 -10.69
C ARG A 113 4.52 5.58 -9.39
N HIS A 114 4.84 4.93 -8.27
CA HIS A 114 4.57 5.47 -6.95
C HIS A 114 5.29 6.81 -6.72
N LEU A 115 4.67 7.71 -5.96
CA LEU A 115 5.33 8.93 -5.49
C LEU A 115 6.43 8.59 -4.48
N LEU A 116 6.14 7.67 -3.55
CA LEU A 116 7.05 7.26 -2.50
C LEU A 116 7.79 5.99 -2.93
N GLY A 117 9.11 5.99 -2.83
CA GLY A 117 9.97 4.89 -3.22
C GLY A 117 10.10 4.69 -4.74
N SER A 118 9.43 5.51 -5.56
CA SER A 118 9.55 5.58 -7.03
C SER A 118 9.32 4.26 -7.78
N GLN A 119 8.81 3.22 -7.12
CA GLN A 119 8.59 1.92 -7.76
C GLN A 119 7.56 2.01 -8.90
N MET A 120 7.90 1.47 -10.06
CA MET A 120 6.93 1.14 -11.10
C MET A 120 6.12 -0.06 -10.62
N TYR A 121 4.80 0.02 -10.70
CA TYR A 121 3.90 -0.98 -10.12
C TYR A 121 2.85 -1.49 -11.10
N ASP A 122 2.42 -2.73 -10.87
CA ASP A 122 1.34 -3.43 -11.57
C ASP A 122 0.70 -4.47 -10.64
N TYR A 123 -0.52 -4.22 -10.18
CA TYR A 123 -1.20 -5.04 -9.17
C TYR A 123 -2.23 -5.97 -9.81
N TRP A 124 -2.20 -7.22 -9.38
CA TRP A 124 -3.08 -8.30 -9.83
C TRP A 124 -3.67 -9.05 -8.66
N ARG A 125 -4.86 -9.64 -8.84
CA ARG A 125 -5.44 -10.55 -7.85
C ARG A 125 -5.24 -12.00 -8.28
N ASP A 126 -4.90 -12.82 -7.31
CA ASP A 126 -4.87 -14.27 -7.49
C ASP A 126 -6.30 -14.87 -7.50
N PRO A 127 -6.48 -16.18 -7.78
CA PRO A 127 -7.80 -16.82 -7.79
C PRO A 127 -8.56 -16.77 -6.45
N HIS A 128 -7.87 -16.46 -5.35
CA HIS A 128 -8.47 -16.32 -4.02
C HIS A 128 -8.75 -14.86 -3.64
N GLY A 129 -8.44 -13.93 -4.53
CA GLY A 129 -8.66 -12.50 -4.33
C GLY A 129 -7.57 -11.77 -3.55
N PHE A 130 -6.42 -12.41 -3.29
CA PHE A 130 -5.26 -11.75 -2.69
C PHE A 130 -4.54 -10.89 -3.73
N THR A 131 -4.17 -9.69 -3.31
CA THR A 131 -3.44 -8.74 -4.18
C THR A 131 -1.96 -9.07 -4.21
N HIS A 132 -1.38 -9.09 -5.40
CA HIS A 132 0.04 -9.24 -5.66
C HIS A 132 0.51 -8.10 -6.54
N GLU A 133 1.71 -7.59 -6.25
CA GLU A 133 2.35 -6.54 -7.02
C GLU A 133 3.53 -7.10 -7.82
N HIS A 134 3.58 -6.78 -9.11
CA HIS A 134 4.82 -6.78 -9.86
C HIS A 134 5.42 -5.37 -9.82
N TRP A 135 6.68 -5.24 -9.45
CA TRP A 135 7.35 -3.96 -9.40
C TRP A 135 8.78 -4.00 -9.93
N THR A 136 9.30 -2.83 -10.29
CA THR A 136 10.68 -2.63 -10.70
C THR A 136 11.10 -1.18 -10.47
N ASP A 137 12.40 -0.88 -10.61
CA ASP A 137 12.96 0.47 -10.66
C ASP A 137 12.56 1.34 -9.44
N GLY A 138 12.76 0.79 -8.23
CA GLY A 138 12.52 1.49 -6.96
C GLY A 138 13.74 2.21 -6.43
N ASP A 139 13.52 3.21 -5.55
CA ASP A 139 14.58 3.91 -4.85
C ASP A 139 15.35 2.99 -3.91
N LEU A 140 16.66 3.19 -3.85
CA LEU A 140 17.55 2.55 -2.90
C LEU A 140 18.04 3.57 -1.87
N LEU A 141 17.86 3.27 -0.58
CA LEU A 141 18.21 4.15 0.54
C LEU A 141 19.18 3.45 1.47
N ASP A 142 20.18 4.17 1.94
CA ASP A 142 21.04 3.74 3.05
C ASP A 142 20.54 4.29 4.40
N SER A 143 21.21 3.92 5.51
CA SER A 143 20.76 4.30 6.85
C SER A 143 20.98 5.79 7.17
N SER A 144 21.70 6.54 6.33
CA SER A 144 21.91 7.99 6.51
C SER A 144 20.71 8.83 6.04
N ILE A 145 19.85 8.26 5.20
CA ILE A 145 18.65 8.95 4.70
C ILE A 145 17.62 9.05 5.84
N PRO A 146 17.22 10.27 6.22
CA PRO A 146 16.31 10.46 7.33
C PRO A 146 14.89 9.96 7.01
N THR A 147 14.15 9.61 8.06
CA THR A 147 12.71 9.36 7.96
C THR A 147 11.96 10.66 7.68
N GLU A 148 11.00 10.61 6.78
CA GLU A 148 10.11 11.73 6.48
C GLU A 148 8.68 11.39 6.88
N ASP A 149 7.99 12.36 7.51
CA ASP A 149 6.56 12.26 7.78
C ASP A 149 5.77 12.77 6.58
N ILE A 150 4.77 11.98 6.16
CA ILE A 150 3.90 12.30 5.03
C ILE A 150 2.44 12.26 5.46
N GLY A 151 1.61 13.08 4.83
CA GLY A 151 0.18 13.09 5.07
C GLY A 151 -0.53 11.84 4.51
N LEU A 152 -1.63 11.46 5.16
CA LEU A 152 -2.43 10.29 4.76
C LEU A 152 -2.87 10.34 3.28
N LEU A 153 -3.19 11.52 2.75
CA LEU A 153 -3.60 11.67 1.35
C LEU A 153 -2.44 11.59 0.34
N GLU A 154 -1.20 11.52 0.79
CA GLU A 154 -0.03 11.29 -0.07
C GLU A 154 0.29 9.81 -0.24
N PHE A 155 -0.22 8.99 0.69
CA PHE A 155 -0.16 7.54 0.58
C PHE A 155 -0.88 7.04 -0.68
N GLY A 156 -0.23 6.20 -1.45
CA GLY A 156 -0.78 5.67 -2.70
C GLY A 156 -0.80 6.65 -3.88
N LYS A 157 -0.41 7.94 -3.70
CA LYS A 157 -0.23 8.83 -4.85
C LYS A 157 0.82 8.28 -5.80
N ALA A 158 0.59 8.55 -7.09
CA ALA A 158 1.49 8.19 -8.16
C ALA A 158 2.08 9.45 -8.81
N GLN A 159 3.32 9.36 -9.28
CA GLN A 159 3.91 10.36 -10.18
C GLN A 159 3.14 10.38 -11.50
N TYR A 160 2.72 9.20 -11.95
CA TYR A 160 1.79 8.97 -13.05
C TYR A 160 1.11 7.60 -12.89
N GLY A 161 -0.04 7.43 -13.53
CA GLY A 161 -0.86 6.23 -13.44
C GLY A 161 -2.27 6.53 -12.92
N PRO A 162 -3.15 5.53 -12.89
CA PRO A 162 -4.49 5.70 -12.34
C PRO A 162 -4.46 5.88 -10.82
N PRO A 163 -5.49 6.52 -10.22
CA PRO A 163 -5.64 6.54 -8.78
C PRO A 163 -5.87 5.12 -8.22
N PRO A 164 -5.50 4.85 -6.95
CA PRO A 164 -5.74 3.56 -6.34
C PRO A 164 -7.25 3.30 -6.17
N PRO A 165 -7.74 2.11 -6.53
CA PRO A 165 -9.15 1.77 -6.34
C PRO A 165 -9.49 1.60 -4.86
N ALA A 166 -10.76 1.79 -4.49
CA ALA A 166 -11.21 1.64 -3.09
C ALA A 166 -10.97 0.24 -2.51
N THR A 167 -10.87 -0.76 -3.37
CA THR A 167 -10.58 -2.16 -3.00
C THR A 167 -9.11 -2.45 -2.76
N PHE A 168 -8.22 -1.46 -2.99
CA PHE A 168 -6.79 -1.64 -2.80
C PHE A 168 -6.44 -1.93 -1.34
N GLY A 169 -5.67 -2.98 -1.12
CA GLY A 169 -5.28 -3.43 0.22
C GLY A 169 -6.29 -4.33 0.92
N ASP A 170 -7.44 -4.60 0.33
CA ASP A 170 -8.44 -5.53 0.84
C ASP A 170 -8.35 -6.88 0.14
N SER A 171 -8.41 -7.97 0.90
CA SER A 171 -8.57 -9.32 0.34
C SER A 171 -10.07 -9.61 0.22
N MET A 172 -10.54 -9.84 -0.99
CA MET A 172 -11.94 -10.19 -1.25
C MET A 172 -12.07 -11.03 -2.52
N PRO A 173 -13.12 -11.86 -2.64
CA PRO A 173 -13.40 -12.59 -3.87
C PRO A 173 -13.51 -11.65 -5.08
N VAL A 174 -12.95 -12.06 -6.20
CA VAL A 174 -12.89 -11.22 -7.42
C VAL A 174 -14.28 -10.78 -7.88
N GLU A 175 -15.28 -11.62 -7.75
CA GLU A 175 -16.69 -11.31 -8.09
C GLU A 175 -17.35 -10.24 -7.21
N GLU A 176 -16.72 -9.89 -6.10
CA GLU A 176 -17.19 -8.81 -5.20
C GLU A 176 -16.50 -7.47 -5.49
N VAL A 177 -15.32 -7.49 -6.09
CA VAL A 177 -14.52 -6.27 -6.36
C VAL A 177 -15.30 -5.24 -7.15
N ASP A 178 -15.95 -5.65 -8.25
CA ASP A 178 -16.70 -4.74 -9.11
C ASP A 178 -17.93 -4.16 -8.42
N LYS A 179 -18.55 -4.90 -7.49
CA LYS A 179 -19.67 -4.40 -6.70
C LYS A 179 -19.25 -3.30 -5.74
N VAL A 180 -18.09 -3.47 -5.09
CA VAL A 180 -17.53 -2.45 -4.19
C VAL A 180 -17.15 -1.21 -4.99
N ARG A 181 -16.45 -1.36 -6.11
CA ARG A 181 -16.02 -0.25 -6.97
C ARG A 181 -17.17 0.52 -7.61
N ALA A 182 -18.31 -0.12 -7.82
CA ALA A 182 -19.52 0.56 -8.30
C ALA A 182 -20.09 1.58 -7.29
N VAL A 183 -19.80 1.40 -6.00
CA VAL A 183 -20.29 2.27 -4.91
C VAL A 183 -19.22 3.28 -4.48
N VAL A 184 -17.98 2.82 -4.37
CA VAL A 184 -16.81 3.64 -3.99
C VAL A 184 -15.67 3.28 -4.93
N PRO A 185 -15.50 4.02 -6.04
CA PRO A 185 -14.52 3.65 -7.06
C PRO A 185 -13.07 3.99 -6.69
N ASP A 186 -12.86 4.97 -5.82
CA ASP A 186 -11.56 5.57 -5.51
C ASP A 186 -11.25 5.48 -4.01
N LEU A 187 -10.02 5.06 -3.67
CA LEU A 187 -9.57 4.88 -2.28
C LEU A 187 -9.62 6.19 -1.49
N TYR A 188 -9.23 7.31 -2.10
CA TYR A 188 -9.24 8.61 -1.40
C TYR A 188 -10.64 9.08 -1.09
N GLU A 189 -11.59 8.88 -2.02
CA GLU A 189 -13.00 9.15 -1.77
C GLU A 189 -13.51 8.31 -0.59
N GLY A 190 -13.13 7.04 -0.55
CA GLY A 190 -13.44 6.14 0.57
C GLY A 190 -12.90 6.65 1.90
N ILE A 191 -11.60 6.96 1.96
CA ILE A 191 -10.95 7.48 3.16
C ILE A 191 -11.61 8.78 3.65
N LEU A 192 -11.91 9.71 2.75
CA LEU A 192 -12.54 10.98 3.12
C LEU A 192 -13.95 10.80 3.67
N LYS A 193 -14.74 9.87 3.12
CA LYS A 193 -16.06 9.51 3.63
C LYS A 193 -15.98 8.89 5.03
N ASP A 194 -15.01 8.02 5.26
CA ASP A 194 -14.83 7.37 6.56
C ASP A 194 -14.37 8.35 7.64
N LEU A 195 -13.45 9.27 7.30
CA LEU A 195 -13.03 10.35 8.21
C LEU A 195 -14.19 11.29 8.57
N ASP A 196 -15.03 11.68 7.61
CA ASP A 196 -16.22 12.50 7.84
C ASP A 196 -17.23 11.79 8.75
N LYS A 197 -17.41 10.48 8.58
CA LYS A 197 -18.27 9.66 9.43
C LYS A 197 -17.76 9.60 10.86
N LEU A 198 -16.46 9.34 11.05
CA LEU A 198 -15.84 9.26 12.37
C LEU A 198 -15.93 10.60 13.12
N SER A 199 -15.73 11.74 12.42
CA SER A 199 -15.87 13.07 13.04
C SER A 199 -17.28 13.34 13.55
N LYS A 200 -18.31 12.94 12.80
CA LYS A 200 -19.71 13.11 13.20
C LYS A 200 -20.12 12.22 14.38
N GLU A 201 -19.54 11.01 14.49
CA GLU A 201 -19.77 10.10 15.61
C GLU A 201 -19.15 10.65 16.91
N THR A 202 -17.97 11.27 16.84
CA THR A 202 -17.30 11.91 17.99
C THR A 202 -18.04 13.15 18.46
N ASP A 203 -18.51 14.01 17.57
CA ASP A 203 -19.28 15.22 17.90
C ASP A 203 -20.65 14.85 18.52
N GLY A 204 -21.27 13.78 18.05
CA GLY A 204 -22.55 13.30 18.62
C GLY A 204 -22.44 12.63 19.99
N GLN A 205 -21.24 12.24 20.44
CA GLN A 205 -21.00 11.70 21.79
C GLN A 205 -20.73 12.78 22.82
N THR A 206 -20.16 13.93 22.45
CA THR A 206 -19.89 15.04 23.37
C THR A 206 -21.17 15.74 23.81
N ASP A 207 -22.22 15.74 23.02
CA ASP A 207 -23.53 16.36 23.37
C ASP A 207 -24.35 15.53 24.37
N LYS A 208 -24.07 14.23 24.53
CA LYS A 208 -24.79 13.34 25.45
C LYS A 208 -24.21 13.28 26.87
N THR A 209 -23.04 13.88 27.09
CA THR A 209 -22.38 13.88 28.41
C THR A 209 -22.57 15.17 29.17
N ASN A 210 -23.25 16.19 28.61
CA ASN A 210 -23.53 17.49 29.22
C ASN A 210 -25.04 17.73 29.50
N GLY A 211 -25.84 16.67 29.58
CA GLY A 211 -27.26 16.75 29.89
C GLY A 211 -27.58 16.13 31.25
#